data_9dd5b5ab50ad4b2d7df44494dd84e952
#
_entry.id   9dd5b5ab50ad4b2d7df44494dd84e952
#
_cell.length_a   1.000
_cell.length_b   1.000
_cell.length_c   1.000
_cell.angle_alpha   90.00
_cell.angle_beta   90.00
_cell.angle_gamma   90.00
#
_symmetry.space_group_name_H-M   'P 1'
#
loop_
_entity.id
_entity.type
_entity.pdbx_description
1 polymer ?
#
loop_
_entity_poly.entity_id
_entity_poly.type
_entity_poly.pdbx_seq_one_letter_code
_entity_poly.pdbx_strand_id
1 'polypeptide(L)'
;VLETYFGQYLGQWLADKGVLTTERCASGEGIFAYANGVQRTIATGQAIVSGAFAGCNVQLQHHGKIGSEKDPIFKTQAHNPSKALIESAKNNVDLTALQQKLAPNYALLSEIIDYKNSPNCLQKGECDLGGKVGEYSIKDGKSVKITGSISKGKKIVSALLLAHYVGKP
;
A
#
# COMPACT_ATOMS: atom_id res chain seq x y z
N VAL A 1 -16.21 9.11 4.18
CA VAL A 1 -17.48 9.46 3.47
C VAL A 1 -17.66 8.54 2.26
N LEU A 2 -16.75 8.54 1.27
CA LEU A 2 -16.85 7.71 0.05
C LEU A 2 -16.95 6.21 0.38
N GLU A 3 -16.12 5.74 1.28
CA GLU A 3 -16.08 4.33 1.72
C GLU A 3 -17.40 3.91 2.38
N THR A 4 -18.05 4.82 3.11
CA THR A 4 -19.36 4.56 3.73
C THR A 4 -20.46 4.45 2.66
N TYR A 5 -20.44 5.31 1.64
CA TYR A 5 -21.37 5.19 0.50
C TYR A 5 -21.18 3.90 -0.28
N PHE A 6 -19.93 3.53 -0.53
CA PHE A 6 -19.62 2.23 -1.14
C PHE A 6 -20.14 1.08 -0.28
N GLY A 7 -19.97 1.16 1.04
CA GLY A 7 -20.53 0.21 1.98
C GLY A 7 -22.07 0.12 1.86
N GLN A 8 -22.78 1.24 1.85
CA GLN A 8 -24.23 1.27 1.68
C GLN A 8 -24.68 0.58 0.39
N TYR A 9 -24.01 0.88 -0.72
CA TYR A 9 -24.28 0.23 -2.00
C TYR A 9 -24.06 -1.30 -1.90
N LEU A 10 -22.97 -1.73 -1.28
CA LEU A 10 -22.67 -3.15 -1.07
C LEU A 10 -23.75 -3.81 -0.21
N GLY A 11 -24.15 -3.19 0.90
CA GLY A 11 -25.21 -3.71 1.79
C GLY A 11 -26.54 -3.90 1.08
N GLN A 12 -26.95 -2.90 0.29
CA GLN A 12 -28.17 -2.99 -0.51
C GLN A 12 -28.07 -4.14 -1.54
N TRP A 13 -26.95 -4.23 -2.25
CA TRP A 13 -26.73 -5.31 -3.21
C TRP A 13 -26.77 -6.69 -2.57
N LEU A 14 -26.19 -6.86 -1.38
CA LEU A 14 -26.21 -8.12 -0.64
C LEU A 14 -27.63 -8.48 -0.18
N ALA A 15 -28.44 -7.48 0.23
CA ALA A 15 -29.83 -7.66 0.58
C ALA A 15 -30.68 -8.05 -0.64
N ASP A 16 -30.52 -7.38 -1.76
CA ASP A 16 -31.22 -7.67 -3.03
C ASP A 16 -30.92 -9.08 -3.55
N LYS A 17 -29.74 -9.59 -3.24
CA LYS A 17 -29.33 -10.99 -3.58
C LYS A 17 -29.74 -12.02 -2.54
N GLY A 18 -30.41 -11.62 -1.45
CA GLY A 18 -30.80 -12.51 -0.37
C GLY A 18 -29.63 -13.06 0.47
N VAL A 19 -28.43 -12.47 0.32
CA VAL A 19 -27.24 -12.84 1.08
C VAL A 19 -27.28 -12.24 2.48
N LEU A 20 -27.71 -10.98 2.59
CA LEU A 20 -27.91 -10.28 3.85
C LEU A 20 -29.38 -10.34 4.23
N THR A 21 -29.73 -11.20 5.20
CA THR A 21 -31.08 -11.27 5.77
C THR A 21 -31.13 -10.54 7.10
N THR A 22 -32.34 -10.21 7.59
CA THR A 22 -32.54 -9.59 8.90
C THR A 22 -31.93 -10.40 10.02
N GLU A 23 -32.05 -11.73 9.98
CA GLU A 23 -31.51 -12.65 10.98
C GLU A 23 -29.99 -12.63 10.98
N ARG A 24 -29.35 -12.73 9.80
CA ARG A 24 -27.90 -12.65 9.66
C ARG A 24 -27.36 -11.28 10.07
N CYS A 25 -28.08 -10.22 9.77
CA CYS A 25 -27.74 -8.88 10.22
C CYS A 25 -27.75 -8.78 11.75
N ALA A 26 -28.81 -9.27 12.41
CA ALA A 26 -28.95 -9.21 13.86
C ALA A 26 -27.88 -10.02 14.60
N SER A 27 -27.56 -11.23 14.11
CA SER A 27 -26.55 -12.09 14.72
C SER A 27 -25.11 -11.77 14.28
N GLY A 28 -24.92 -11.16 13.10
CA GLY A 28 -23.62 -11.05 12.43
C GLY A 28 -23.08 -12.38 11.92
N GLU A 29 -23.86 -13.45 12.02
CA GLU A 29 -23.45 -14.80 11.66
C GLU A 29 -23.22 -14.94 10.14
N GLY A 30 -22.15 -15.62 9.77
CA GLY A 30 -21.77 -15.82 8.37
C GLY A 30 -21.16 -14.59 7.71
N ILE A 31 -20.94 -13.49 8.45
CA ILE A 31 -20.28 -12.28 7.96
C ILE A 31 -18.93 -12.14 8.66
N PHE A 32 -17.86 -12.18 7.87
CA PHE A 32 -16.50 -12.00 8.37
C PHE A 32 -15.87 -10.76 7.74
N ALA A 33 -15.71 -9.71 8.52
CA ALA A 33 -15.07 -8.48 8.10
C ALA A 33 -13.65 -8.41 8.69
N TYR A 34 -12.65 -8.26 7.82
CA TYR A 34 -11.25 -8.29 8.24
C TYR A 34 -10.42 -7.25 7.49
N ALA A 35 -9.59 -6.52 8.20
CA ALA A 35 -8.69 -5.52 7.64
C ALA A 35 -7.22 -5.79 8.01
N ASN A 36 -6.30 -5.36 7.13
CA ASN A 36 -4.89 -5.33 7.50
C ASN A 36 -4.68 -4.40 8.72
N GLY A 37 -3.81 -4.80 9.65
CA GLY A 37 -3.49 -4.08 10.91
C GLY A 37 -2.85 -2.70 10.75
N VAL A 38 -3.12 -1.97 9.66
CA VAL A 38 -2.66 -0.60 9.40
C VAL A 38 -3.82 0.38 9.61
N GLN A 39 -3.59 1.45 10.36
CA GLN A 39 -4.62 2.42 10.74
C GLN A 39 -5.55 2.83 9.60
N ARG A 40 -5.02 3.20 8.43
CA ARG A 40 -5.83 3.62 7.28
C ARG A 40 -6.73 2.50 6.75
N THR A 41 -6.25 1.24 6.70
CA THR A 41 -7.03 0.11 6.21
C THR A 41 -8.12 -0.29 7.20
N ILE A 42 -7.85 -0.18 8.50
CA ILE A 42 -8.85 -0.35 9.55
C ILE A 42 -9.94 0.72 9.43
N ALA A 43 -9.56 2.00 9.30
CA ALA A 43 -10.53 3.09 9.14
C ALA A 43 -11.39 2.92 7.88
N THR A 44 -10.79 2.54 6.75
CA THR A 44 -11.50 2.21 5.51
C THR A 44 -12.46 1.03 5.73
N GLY A 45 -11.99 -0.05 6.34
CA GLY A 45 -12.81 -1.23 6.65
C GLY A 45 -13.99 -0.89 7.56
N GLN A 46 -13.77 -0.10 8.62
CA GLN A 46 -14.82 0.38 9.51
C GLN A 46 -15.87 1.22 8.78
N ALA A 47 -15.44 2.11 7.89
CA ALA A 47 -16.36 2.91 7.09
C ALA A 47 -17.21 2.07 6.14
N ILE A 48 -16.61 1.05 5.50
CA ILE A 48 -17.34 0.11 4.65
C ILE A 48 -18.32 -0.74 5.46
N VAL A 49 -17.87 -1.31 6.59
CA VAL A 49 -18.72 -2.14 7.46
C VAL A 49 -19.88 -1.34 8.02
N SER A 50 -19.64 -0.12 8.50
CA SER A 50 -20.72 0.75 9.02
C SER A 50 -21.73 1.16 7.95
N GLY A 51 -21.32 1.24 6.70
CA GLY A 51 -22.24 1.49 5.58
C GLY A 51 -23.00 0.22 5.16
N ALA A 52 -22.30 -0.88 4.94
CA ALA A 52 -22.89 -2.11 4.42
C ALA A 52 -23.76 -2.85 5.43
N PHE A 53 -23.41 -2.76 6.70
CA PHE A 53 -24.04 -3.52 7.78
C PHE A 53 -24.55 -2.57 8.87
N ALA A 54 -25.14 -1.44 8.47
CA ALA A 54 -25.73 -0.47 9.38
C ALA A 54 -26.80 -1.13 10.27
N GLY A 55 -26.61 -1.06 11.60
CA GLY A 55 -27.51 -1.71 12.55
C GLY A 55 -27.30 -3.22 12.74
N CYS A 56 -26.33 -3.81 12.03
CA CYS A 56 -25.97 -5.22 12.19
C CYS A 56 -24.86 -5.41 13.23
N ASN A 57 -24.82 -6.59 13.86
CA ASN A 57 -23.75 -6.94 14.80
C ASN A 57 -22.51 -7.49 14.07
N VAL A 58 -21.91 -6.69 13.21
CA VAL A 58 -20.69 -7.05 12.46
C VAL A 58 -19.51 -6.26 12.99
N GLN A 59 -18.49 -6.96 13.47
CA GLN A 59 -17.26 -6.38 13.98
C GLN A 59 -16.13 -6.50 12.95
N LEU A 60 -15.43 -5.41 12.70
CA LEU A 60 -14.20 -5.45 11.89
C LEU A 60 -13.07 -6.02 12.75
N GLN A 61 -12.45 -7.08 12.26
CA GLN A 61 -11.29 -7.72 12.90
C GLN A 61 -9.99 -7.35 12.20
N HIS A 62 -8.88 -7.45 12.90
CA HIS A 62 -7.53 -7.29 12.37
C HIS A 62 -6.51 -8.05 13.21
N HIS A 63 -5.35 -8.35 12.62
CA HIS A 63 -4.27 -9.05 13.30
C HIS A 63 -3.50 -8.13 14.25
N GLY A 64 -3.27 -8.58 15.48
CA GLY A 64 -2.38 -7.96 16.46
C GLY A 64 -2.68 -6.49 16.79
N LYS A 65 -1.69 -5.78 17.31
CA LYS A 65 -1.77 -4.34 17.59
C LYS A 65 -1.62 -3.54 16.30
N ILE A 66 -2.37 -2.46 16.17
CA ILE A 66 -2.34 -1.58 15.00
C ILE A 66 -0.90 -1.11 14.73
N GLY A 67 -0.39 -1.43 13.55
CA GLY A 67 0.93 -1.00 13.07
C GLY A 67 2.12 -1.77 13.63
N SER A 68 1.93 -2.72 14.56
CA SER A 68 3.03 -3.44 15.22
C SER A 68 3.51 -4.66 14.48
N GLU A 69 2.63 -5.38 13.81
CA GLU A 69 2.93 -6.66 13.19
C GLU A 69 2.52 -6.71 11.72
N LYS A 70 3.24 -7.51 10.96
CA LYS A 70 2.86 -7.81 9.58
C LYS A 70 1.76 -8.86 9.60
N ASP A 71 0.61 -8.50 9.06
CA ASP A 71 -0.49 -9.42 8.91
C ASP A 71 -0.13 -10.54 7.91
N PRO A 72 -0.13 -11.81 8.31
CA PRO A 72 0.25 -12.93 7.45
C PRO A 72 -0.72 -13.13 6.27
N ILE A 73 -1.99 -12.72 6.39
CA ILE A 73 -2.98 -12.82 5.32
C ILE A 73 -2.67 -11.85 4.19
N PHE A 74 -2.31 -10.60 4.52
CA PHE A 74 -2.01 -9.57 3.52
C PHE A 74 -0.55 -9.48 3.12
N LYS A 75 0.35 -10.12 3.86
CA LYS A 75 1.78 -10.14 3.57
C LYS A 75 2.30 -11.57 3.50
N THR A 76 1.71 -12.33 2.59
CA THR A 76 2.25 -13.63 2.23
C THR A 76 3.69 -13.45 1.74
N GLN A 77 4.62 -14.10 2.40
CA GLN A 77 6.03 -14.12 1.99
C GLN A 77 6.34 -15.54 1.53
N ALA A 78 7.01 -15.65 0.38
CA ALA A 78 7.60 -16.93 0.01
C ALA A 78 8.62 -17.32 1.10
N HIS A 79 8.38 -18.42 1.77
CA HIS A 79 9.37 -18.99 2.68
C HIS A 79 10.50 -19.58 1.83
N ASN A 80 11.72 -19.07 2.02
CA ASN A 80 12.93 -19.53 1.35
C ASN A 80 12.82 -19.52 -0.19
N PRO A 81 12.74 -18.34 -0.84
CA PRO A 81 12.74 -18.26 -2.29
C PRO A 81 13.98 -18.96 -2.84
N SER A 82 13.82 -19.83 -3.82
CA SER A 82 14.94 -20.51 -4.44
C SER A 82 15.89 -19.50 -5.09
N LYS A 83 17.19 -19.85 -5.17
CA LYS A 83 18.17 -19.02 -5.91
C LYS A 83 17.70 -18.75 -7.35
N ALA A 84 17.08 -19.74 -7.99
CA ALA A 84 16.55 -19.62 -9.34
C ALA A 84 15.43 -18.56 -9.43
N LEU A 85 14.53 -18.47 -8.44
CA LEU A 85 13.49 -17.43 -8.40
C LEU A 85 14.11 -16.03 -8.24
N ILE A 86 15.13 -15.90 -7.41
CA ILE A 86 15.85 -14.65 -7.21
C ILE A 86 16.57 -14.21 -8.49
N GLU A 87 17.28 -15.12 -9.14
CA GLU A 87 17.96 -14.85 -10.43
C GLU A 87 16.94 -14.53 -11.54
N SER A 88 15.82 -15.24 -11.61
CA SER A 88 14.74 -14.92 -12.54
C SER A 88 14.19 -13.52 -12.31
N ALA A 89 13.98 -13.10 -11.05
CA ALA A 89 13.51 -11.76 -10.72
C ALA A 89 14.52 -10.66 -11.13
N LYS A 90 15.82 -10.91 -10.99
CA LYS A 90 16.88 -10.00 -11.42
C LYS A 90 16.96 -9.85 -12.94
N ASN A 91 16.69 -10.92 -13.68
CA ASN A 91 16.80 -10.94 -15.13
C ASN A 91 15.57 -10.37 -15.85
N ASN A 92 14.46 -10.18 -15.15
CA ASN A 92 13.20 -9.71 -15.76
C ASN A 92 13.16 -8.20 -16.02
N VAL A 93 13.98 -7.41 -15.33
CA VAL A 93 13.98 -5.95 -15.50
C VAL A 93 15.42 -5.42 -15.54
N ASP A 94 15.78 -4.82 -16.65
CA ASP A 94 17.02 -4.05 -16.75
C ASP A 94 16.85 -2.72 -15.99
N LEU A 95 17.40 -2.67 -14.77
CA LEU A 95 17.32 -1.50 -13.90
C LEU A 95 18.08 -0.30 -14.46
N THR A 96 19.12 -0.51 -15.27
CA THR A 96 19.87 0.57 -15.92
C THR A 96 19.05 1.22 -17.01
N ALA A 97 18.48 0.43 -17.91
CA ALA A 97 17.58 0.93 -18.96
C ALA A 97 16.34 1.62 -18.34
N LEU A 98 15.78 1.05 -17.26
CA LEU A 98 14.66 1.67 -16.55
C LEU A 98 15.07 3.00 -15.91
N GLN A 99 16.26 3.11 -15.32
CA GLN A 99 16.78 4.34 -14.75
C GLN A 99 16.91 5.44 -15.82
N GLN A 100 17.45 5.11 -16.99
CA GLN A 100 17.55 6.04 -18.12
C GLN A 100 16.18 6.52 -18.61
N LYS A 101 15.23 5.60 -18.76
CA LYS A 101 13.84 5.91 -19.13
C LYS A 101 13.16 6.84 -18.14
N LEU A 102 13.47 6.72 -16.86
CA LEU A 102 12.88 7.52 -15.78
C LEU A 102 13.64 8.82 -15.50
N ALA A 103 14.76 9.09 -16.15
CA ALA A 103 15.57 10.29 -15.91
C ALA A 103 14.76 11.61 -16.00
N PRO A 104 13.91 11.84 -17.01
CA PRO A 104 13.08 13.05 -17.07
C PRO A 104 12.11 13.16 -15.89
N ASN A 105 11.58 12.03 -15.42
CA ASN A 105 10.67 12.00 -14.29
C ASN A 105 11.38 12.34 -12.97
N TYR A 106 12.63 11.89 -12.80
CA TYR A 106 13.44 12.28 -11.63
C TYR A 106 13.78 13.77 -11.64
N ALA A 107 14.09 14.35 -12.80
CA ALA A 107 14.34 15.77 -12.93
C ALA A 107 13.10 16.59 -12.52
N LEU A 108 11.93 16.28 -13.10
CA LEU A 108 10.66 16.92 -12.74
C LEU A 108 10.31 16.74 -11.26
N LEU A 109 10.46 15.55 -10.73
CA LEU A 109 10.18 15.28 -9.33
C LEU A 109 11.12 16.05 -8.39
N SER A 110 12.40 16.17 -8.77
CA SER A 110 13.39 16.96 -8.01
C SER A 110 13.03 18.44 -7.96
N GLU A 111 12.47 18.98 -9.05
CA GLU A 111 11.98 20.36 -9.13
C GLU A 111 10.75 20.55 -8.23
N ILE A 112 9.73 19.68 -8.36
CA ILE A 112 8.48 19.77 -7.59
C ILE A 112 8.73 19.79 -6.07
N ILE A 113 9.67 18.96 -5.57
CA ILE A 113 9.94 18.85 -4.13
C ILE A 113 11.13 19.70 -3.67
N ASP A 114 11.69 20.53 -4.54
CA ASP A 114 12.91 21.30 -4.25
C ASP A 114 14.02 20.45 -3.63
N TYR A 115 14.35 19.34 -4.32
CA TYR A 115 15.24 18.31 -3.77
C TYR A 115 16.64 18.84 -3.44
N LYS A 116 17.11 19.89 -4.10
CA LYS A 116 18.42 20.53 -3.82
C LYS A 116 18.49 21.14 -2.42
N ASN A 117 17.35 21.57 -1.87
CA ASN A 117 17.25 22.09 -0.51
C ASN A 117 16.83 21.02 0.50
N SER A 118 16.74 19.77 0.10
CA SER A 118 16.39 18.66 1.01
C SER A 118 17.53 18.34 1.98
N PRO A 119 17.21 17.77 3.15
CA PRO A 119 18.24 17.29 4.10
C PRO A 119 19.20 16.27 3.46
N ASN A 120 18.75 15.47 2.49
CA ASN A 120 19.62 14.52 1.80
C ASN A 120 20.68 15.23 0.95
N CYS A 121 20.33 16.30 0.25
CA CYS A 121 21.30 17.08 -0.49
C CYS A 121 22.22 17.87 0.45
N LEU A 122 21.65 18.65 1.39
CA LEU A 122 22.42 19.58 2.23
C LEU A 122 23.33 18.86 3.24
N GLN A 123 22.88 17.74 3.80
CA GLN A 123 23.63 17.05 4.85
C GLN A 123 24.48 15.88 4.34
N LYS A 124 24.03 15.20 3.26
CA LYS A 124 24.66 13.98 2.76
C LYS A 124 25.32 14.17 1.39
N GLY A 125 25.15 15.33 0.75
CA GLY A 125 25.65 15.59 -0.61
C GLY A 125 24.91 14.81 -1.70
N GLU A 126 23.79 14.16 -1.40
CA GLU A 126 22.99 13.40 -2.39
C GLU A 126 21.99 14.34 -3.09
N CYS A 127 22.50 15.22 -3.96
CA CYS A 127 21.70 16.27 -4.63
C CYS A 127 21.03 15.84 -5.92
N ASP A 128 21.31 14.66 -6.43
CA ASP A 128 20.66 14.07 -7.60
C ASP A 128 19.72 12.95 -7.18
N LEU A 129 18.41 13.18 -7.30
CA LEU A 129 17.40 12.17 -7.01
C LEU A 129 17.51 10.97 -7.96
N GLY A 130 17.88 11.21 -9.21
CA GLY A 130 18.06 10.21 -10.26
C GLY A 130 19.46 9.57 -10.30
N GLY A 131 20.41 10.02 -9.50
CA GLY A 131 21.84 9.66 -9.65
C GLY A 131 22.22 8.24 -9.26
N LYS A 132 21.33 7.47 -8.60
CA LYS A 132 21.68 6.13 -8.14
C LYS A 132 20.83 5.06 -8.83
N VAL A 133 21.49 4.27 -9.70
CA VAL A 133 20.86 3.11 -10.35
C VAL A 133 20.34 2.15 -9.27
N GLY A 134 19.20 1.55 -9.55
CA GLY A 134 18.59 0.58 -8.65
C GLY A 134 19.39 -0.72 -8.63
N GLU A 135 19.43 -1.34 -7.47
CA GLU A 135 20.03 -2.67 -7.27
C GLU A 135 19.00 -3.60 -6.63
N TYR A 136 19.06 -4.88 -7.01
CA TYR A 136 18.30 -5.90 -6.33
C TYR A 136 18.99 -6.27 -5.02
N SER A 137 18.28 -6.18 -3.92
CA SER A 137 18.73 -6.63 -2.61
C SER A 137 17.78 -7.69 -2.05
N ILE A 138 18.34 -8.64 -1.33
CA ILE A 138 17.58 -9.66 -0.61
C ILE A 138 17.59 -9.27 0.86
N LYS A 139 16.42 -9.03 1.41
CA LYS A 139 16.30 -8.76 2.85
C LYS A 139 15.88 -10.04 3.57
N ASP A 140 16.71 -10.46 4.54
CA ASP A 140 16.44 -11.58 5.43
C ASP A 140 16.20 -12.92 4.69
N GLY A 141 16.78 -13.10 3.48
CA GLY A 141 16.58 -14.30 2.67
C GLY A 141 15.15 -14.52 2.15
N LYS A 142 14.24 -13.57 2.41
CA LYS A 142 12.80 -13.78 2.22
C LYS A 142 12.14 -12.88 1.18
N SER A 143 12.74 -11.76 0.85
CA SER A 143 12.13 -10.83 -0.11
C SER A 143 13.17 -10.12 -0.97
N VAL A 144 12.90 -10.07 -2.26
CA VAL A 144 13.68 -9.26 -3.21
C VAL A 144 13.17 -7.82 -3.15
N LYS A 145 14.07 -6.88 -2.96
CA LYS A 145 13.79 -5.44 -2.97
C LYS A 145 14.63 -4.75 -4.03
N ILE A 146 14.11 -3.70 -4.60
CA ILE A 146 14.86 -2.78 -5.44
C ILE A 146 15.23 -1.57 -4.58
N THR A 147 16.52 -1.20 -4.57
CA THR A 147 17.05 0.00 -3.91
C THR A 147 17.28 1.13 -4.92
N GLY A 148 17.98 2.19 -4.54
CA GLY A 148 18.35 3.29 -5.42
C GLY A 148 17.22 4.30 -5.67
N SER A 149 17.39 5.07 -6.75
CA SER A 149 16.51 6.18 -7.10
C SER A 149 15.07 5.77 -7.33
N ILE A 150 14.82 4.61 -7.92
CA ILE A 150 13.47 4.10 -8.16
C ILE A 150 12.70 3.89 -6.85
N SER A 151 13.37 3.38 -5.82
CA SER A 151 12.76 3.19 -4.51
C SER A 151 12.47 4.51 -3.79
N LYS A 152 13.37 5.51 -3.93
CA LYS A 152 13.19 6.86 -3.40
C LYS A 152 12.03 7.56 -4.13
N GLY A 153 12.06 7.58 -5.46
CA GLY A 153 11.03 8.21 -6.30
C GLY A 153 9.64 7.66 -6.03
N LYS A 154 9.49 6.34 -5.94
CA LYS A 154 8.21 5.71 -5.58
C LYS A 154 7.64 6.23 -4.25
N LYS A 155 8.48 6.38 -3.22
CA LYS A 155 8.02 6.88 -1.90
C LYS A 155 7.57 8.34 -1.98
N ILE A 156 8.30 9.17 -2.72
CA ILE A 156 7.99 10.59 -2.90
C ILE A 156 6.67 10.73 -3.66
N VAL A 157 6.53 10.07 -4.81
CA VAL A 157 5.27 10.07 -5.58
C VAL A 157 4.09 9.61 -4.74
N SER A 158 4.26 8.54 -3.96
CA SER A 158 3.20 8.07 -3.06
C SER A 158 2.82 9.10 -2.01
N ALA A 159 3.79 9.84 -1.46
CA ALA A 159 3.53 10.90 -0.48
C ALA A 159 2.82 12.11 -1.12
N LEU A 160 3.23 12.52 -2.31
CA LEU A 160 2.60 13.60 -3.05
C LEU A 160 1.15 13.27 -3.43
N LEU A 161 0.90 12.04 -3.90
CA LEU A 161 -0.46 11.58 -4.19
C LEU A 161 -1.34 11.61 -2.94
N LEU A 162 -0.83 11.12 -1.80
CA LEU A 162 -1.58 11.17 -0.54
C LEU A 162 -1.86 12.61 -0.10
N ALA A 163 -0.88 13.52 -0.22
CA ALA A 163 -1.07 14.94 0.09
C ALA A 163 -2.15 15.57 -0.81
N HIS A 164 -2.11 15.29 -2.10
CA HIS A 164 -3.11 15.74 -3.06
C HIS A 164 -4.52 15.26 -2.68
N TYR A 165 -4.69 13.97 -2.38
CA TYR A 165 -6.01 13.41 -2.02
C TYR A 165 -6.58 13.97 -0.70
N VAL A 166 -5.75 14.45 0.20
CA VAL A 166 -6.22 15.11 1.44
C VAL A 166 -6.26 16.63 1.31
N GLY A 167 -6.17 17.17 0.10
CA GLY A 167 -6.31 18.59 -0.20
C GLY A 167 -5.14 19.46 0.32
N LYS A 168 -3.96 18.87 0.52
CA LYS A 168 -2.74 19.63 0.82
C LYS A 168 -2.09 20.08 -0.48
N PRO A 169 -1.60 21.33 -0.51
CA PRO A 169 -0.85 21.84 -1.66
C PRO A 169 0.47 21.09 -1.87
#